data_9e2dce3aa93379d79eb0c0034067cee4
#
_entry.id   9e2dce3aa93379d79eb0c0034067cee4
#
_cell.length_a   1.000
_cell.length_b   1.000
_cell.length_c   1.000
_cell.angle_alpha   90.00
_cell.angle_beta   90.00
_cell.angle_gamma   90.00
#
_symmetry.space_group_name_H-M   'P 1'
#
loop_
_entity.id
_entity.type
_entity.pdbx_description
1 polymer ?
#
loop_
_entity_poly.entity_id
_entity_poly.type
_entity_poly.pdbx_seq_one_letter_code
_entity_poly.pdbx_strand_id
1 'polypeptide(L)'
;MFLTLSIWSCEKDKTLLIKDIPDWLKTQISGLEQEIKADPNTLTVYSAWVRFEWKNNYYFEYLDPPRSYRSLPRNLDGTNINIEDLNNYEKEKCCMQYVWKAPKH
;
A
#
# COMPACT_ATOMS: atom_id res chain seq x y z
N MET A 1 -14.46 -22.31 18.27
CA MET A 1 -14.46 -22.64 17.38
C MET A 1 -14.97 -21.97 16.27
N PHE A 2 -16.01 -21.77 15.96
CA PHE A 2 -16.57 -21.16 14.95
C PHE A 2 -16.26 -19.76 14.79
N LEU A 3 -15.90 -19.02 15.73
CA LEU A 3 -15.57 -17.65 15.64
C LEU A 3 -14.42 -17.37 14.75
N THR A 4 -13.54 -18.33 14.64
CA THR A 4 -12.37 -18.20 13.82
C THR A 4 -12.69 -17.96 12.38
N LEU A 5 -13.73 -18.55 11.89
CA LEU A 5 -14.09 -18.40 10.51
C LEU A 5 -14.50 -16.99 10.17
N SER A 6 -15.20 -16.34 11.07
CA SER A 6 -15.61 -14.97 10.86
C SER A 6 -14.43 -14.05 10.77
N ILE A 7 -13.42 -14.31 11.57
CA ILE A 7 -12.23 -13.50 11.58
C ILE A 7 -11.47 -13.63 10.28
N TRP A 8 -11.48 -14.81 9.69
CA TRP A 8 -10.81 -15.02 8.43
C TRP A 8 -11.34 -14.12 7.34
N SER A 9 -12.64 -13.96 7.22
CA SER A 9 -13.19 -13.16 6.17
C SER A 9 -12.83 -11.69 6.31
N CYS A 10 -12.52 -11.23 7.52
CA CYS A 10 -12.11 -9.85 7.73
C CYS A 10 -10.65 -9.60 7.44
N GLU A 11 -9.86 -10.64 7.43
CA GLU A 11 -8.42 -10.51 7.25
C GLU A 11 -8.04 -9.89 5.92
N LYS A 12 -8.80 -10.15 4.89
CA LYS A 12 -8.49 -9.64 3.57
C LYS A 12 -8.49 -8.14 3.49
N ASP A 13 -9.32 -7.48 4.29
CA ASP A 13 -9.47 -6.04 4.22
C ASP A 13 -8.68 -5.30 5.27
N LYS A 14 -7.96 -6.02 6.11
CA LYS A 14 -7.19 -5.36 7.15
C LYS A 14 -6.00 -4.63 6.57
N THR A 15 -5.75 -3.45 7.09
CA THR A 15 -4.52 -2.74 6.76
C THR A 15 -3.39 -3.27 7.63
N LEU A 16 -2.18 -2.98 7.22
CA LEU A 16 -1.00 -3.35 7.96
C LEU A 16 -0.99 -2.66 9.31
N LEU A 17 -0.43 -3.32 10.32
CA LEU A 17 -0.29 -2.71 11.64
C LEU A 17 0.70 -1.56 11.56
N ILE A 18 0.45 -0.51 12.33
CA ILE A 18 1.32 0.67 12.29
C ILE A 18 2.78 0.32 12.56
N LYS A 19 3.04 -0.60 13.46
CA LYS A 19 4.41 -0.99 13.78
C LYS A 19 5.16 -1.61 12.62
N ASP A 20 4.44 -2.12 11.62
CA ASP A 20 5.04 -2.77 10.47
C ASP A 20 5.20 -1.84 9.28
N ILE A 21 4.85 -0.58 9.44
CA ILE A 21 4.98 0.42 8.38
C ILE A 21 6.30 1.16 8.53
N PRO A 22 7.14 1.19 7.48
CA PRO A 22 8.41 1.93 7.56
C PRO A 22 8.19 3.42 7.85
N ASP A 23 9.13 4.04 8.52
CA ASP A 23 9.00 5.45 8.89
C ASP A 23 8.84 6.37 7.68
N TRP A 24 9.57 6.11 6.59
CA TRP A 24 9.44 6.93 5.39
C TRP A 24 8.01 6.87 4.84
N LEU A 25 7.37 5.71 4.95
CA LEU A 25 6.02 5.54 4.44
C LEU A 25 5.00 6.20 5.36
N LYS A 26 5.24 6.17 6.67
CA LYS A 26 4.39 6.89 7.61
C LYS A 26 4.37 8.38 7.29
N THR A 27 5.52 8.94 6.92
CA THR A 27 5.62 10.34 6.55
C THR A 27 4.82 10.63 5.27
N GLN A 28 4.91 9.74 4.29
CA GLN A 28 4.15 9.89 3.05
C GLN A 28 2.65 9.86 3.33
N ILE A 29 2.22 8.90 4.13
CA ILE A 29 0.81 8.75 4.46
C ILE A 29 0.30 9.97 5.22
N SER A 30 1.07 10.47 6.17
CA SER A 30 0.71 11.66 6.93
C SER A 30 0.49 12.86 6.01
N GLY A 31 1.35 13.01 5.01
CA GLY A 31 1.19 14.08 4.03
C GLY A 31 -0.10 13.95 3.24
N LEU A 32 -0.44 12.73 2.84
CA LEU A 32 -1.68 12.48 2.10
C LEU A 32 -2.91 12.77 2.96
N GLU A 33 -2.87 12.38 4.23
CA GLU A 33 -3.97 12.64 5.14
C GLU A 33 -4.17 14.13 5.36
N GLN A 34 -3.08 14.88 5.44
CA GLN A 34 -3.17 16.34 5.59
C GLN A 34 -3.73 16.98 4.33
N GLU A 35 -3.37 16.48 3.17
CA GLU A 35 -3.89 16.99 1.91
C GLU A 35 -5.40 16.77 1.85
N ILE A 36 -5.87 15.59 2.22
CA ILE A 36 -7.29 15.27 2.21
C ILE A 36 -8.04 16.11 3.23
N LYS A 37 -7.43 16.34 4.38
CA LYS A 37 -8.06 17.17 5.41
C LYS A 37 -8.21 18.60 4.95
N ALA A 38 -7.21 19.11 4.23
CA ALA A 38 -7.24 20.48 3.73
C ALA A 38 -8.21 20.64 2.55
N ASP A 39 -8.38 19.60 1.73
CA ASP A 39 -9.25 19.63 0.57
C ASP A 39 -9.94 18.26 0.39
N PRO A 40 -11.11 18.06 1.01
CA PRO A 40 -11.80 16.77 0.91
C PRO A 40 -12.24 16.40 -0.51
N ASN A 41 -12.15 17.33 -1.45
CA ASN A 41 -12.51 17.07 -2.84
C ASN A 41 -11.30 16.68 -3.71
N THR A 42 -10.10 16.60 -3.11
CA THR A 42 -8.91 16.19 -3.87
C THR A 42 -9.08 14.76 -4.37
N LEU A 43 -8.54 14.47 -5.55
CA LEU A 43 -8.60 13.13 -6.10
C LEU A 43 -7.81 12.13 -5.23
N THR A 44 -6.97 12.61 -4.36
CA THR A 44 -6.21 11.78 -3.43
C THR A 44 -7.11 10.93 -2.53
N VAL A 45 -8.39 11.32 -2.36
CA VAL A 45 -9.34 10.54 -1.57
C VAL A 45 -9.58 9.13 -2.14
N TYR A 46 -9.14 8.85 -3.35
CA TYR A 46 -9.29 7.54 -3.97
C TYR A 46 -8.00 6.73 -3.97
N SER A 47 -6.93 7.24 -3.38
CA SER A 47 -5.63 6.60 -3.43
C SER A 47 -5.42 5.57 -2.32
N ALA A 48 -4.34 4.82 -2.43
CA ALA A 48 -3.97 3.84 -1.41
C ALA A 48 -2.49 3.50 -1.52
N TRP A 49 -1.92 3.02 -0.42
CA TRP A 49 -0.62 2.37 -0.42
C TRP A 49 -0.83 0.90 -0.14
N VAL A 50 -0.15 0.05 -0.90
CA VAL A 50 -0.25 -1.41 -0.74
C VAL A 50 1.15 -2.00 -0.61
N ARG A 51 1.21 -3.21 -0.04
CA ARG A 51 2.44 -3.96 0.13
C ARG A 51 2.31 -5.29 -0.61
N PHE A 52 3.35 -5.67 -1.32
CA PHE A 52 3.46 -6.98 -1.96
C PHE A 52 4.67 -7.71 -1.43
N GLU A 53 4.68 -9.04 -1.61
CA GLU A 53 5.85 -9.86 -1.30
C GLU A 53 6.46 -10.39 -2.59
N TRP A 54 7.78 -10.39 -2.65
CA TRP A 54 8.52 -10.96 -3.76
C TRP A 54 9.91 -11.37 -3.26
N LYS A 55 10.29 -12.63 -3.52
CA LYS A 55 11.58 -13.17 -3.12
C LYS A 55 11.90 -12.91 -1.65
N ASN A 56 10.93 -13.17 -0.78
CA ASN A 56 11.06 -13.00 0.66
C ASN A 56 11.31 -11.57 1.13
N ASN A 57 11.02 -10.60 0.29
CA ASN A 57 11.12 -9.19 0.64
C ASN A 57 9.79 -8.51 0.44
N TYR A 58 9.59 -7.39 1.12
CA TYR A 58 8.39 -6.59 0.96
C TYR A 58 8.69 -5.39 0.09
N TYR A 59 7.68 -5.03 -0.74
CA TYR A 59 7.74 -3.88 -1.63
C TYR A 59 6.45 -3.10 -1.50
N PHE A 60 6.53 -1.78 -1.62
CA PHE A 60 5.39 -0.90 -1.41
C PHE A 60 5.08 -0.12 -2.68
N GLU A 61 3.80 -0.01 -3.01
CA GLU A 61 3.35 0.72 -4.20
C GLU A 61 2.24 1.68 -3.84
N TYR A 62 2.28 2.88 -4.44
CA TYR A 62 1.25 3.88 -4.29
C TYR A 62 0.30 3.79 -5.48
N LEU A 63 -0.99 3.73 -5.22
CA LEU A 63 -2.00 3.60 -6.25
C LEU A 63 -2.84 4.86 -6.30
N ASP A 64 -2.99 5.44 -7.49
CA ASP A 64 -3.76 6.65 -7.71
C ASP A 64 -4.65 6.47 -8.92
N PRO A 65 -5.73 5.68 -8.80
CA PRO A 65 -6.56 5.30 -9.95
C PRO A 65 -7.12 6.48 -10.75
N PRO A 66 -7.65 7.55 -10.13
CA PRO A 66 -8.20 8.65 -10.92
C PRO A 66 -7.18 9.31 -11.84
N ARG A 67 -5.89 9.25 -11.49
CA ARG A 67 -4.83 9.83 -12.30
C ARG A 67 -4.12 8.77 -13.12
N SER A 68 -4.61 7.53 -13.10
CA SER A 68 -4.01 6.39 -13.80
C SER A 68 -2.54 6.24 -13.44
N TYR A 69 -2.21 6.45 -12.18
CA TYR A 69 -0.83 6.43 -11.72
C TYR A 69 -0.57 5.32 -10.72
N ARG A 70 0.55 4.68 -10.85
CA ARG A 70 1.04 3.71 -9.88
C ARG A 70 2.55 3.90 -9.79
N SER A 71 3.05 4.07 -8.58
CA SER A 71 4.47 4.29 -8.39
C SER A 71 5.28 3.05 -8.73
N LEU A 72 6.56 3.22 -8.94
CA LEU A 72 7.46 2.07 -8.96
C LEU A 72 7.45 1.45 -7.57
N PRO A 73 7.61 0.12 -7.48
CA PRO A 73 7.71 -0.52 -6.18
C PRO A 73 8.92 0.03 -5.42
N ARG A 74 8.73 0.24 -4.12
CA ARG A 74 9.80 0.73 -3.25
C ARG A 74 10.19 -0.34 -2.26
N ASN A 75 11.48 -0.44 -2.01
CA ASN A 75 12.03 -1.34 -1.01
C ASN A 75 11.65 -0.89 0.39
N LEU A 76 11.95 -1.73 1.37
CA LEU A 76 11.64 -1.43 2.76
C LEU A 76 12.30 -0.13 3.23
N ASP A 77 13.43 0.23 2.67
CA ASP A 77 14.14 1.46 3.03
C ASP A 77 13.68 2.70 2.22
N GLY A 78 12.70 2.53 1.34
CA GLY A 78 12.16 3.64 0.56
C GLY A 78 12.77 3.84 -0.81
N THR A 79 13.82 3.10 -1.16
CA THR A 79 14.43 3.22 -2.49
C THR A 79 13.61 2.44 -3.51
N ASN A 80 13.69 2.83 -4.76
CA ASN A 80 12.98 2.13 -5.82
C ASN A 80 13.57 0.76 -6.08
N ILE A 81 12.72 -0.16 -6.53
CA ILE A 81 13.19 -1.48 -6.95
C ILE A 81 14.18 -1.31 -8.10
N ASN A 82 15.14 -2.24 -8.20
CA ASN A 82 16.05 -2.26 -9.32
C ASN A 82 15.24 -2.46 -10.59
N ILE A 83 15.44 -1.58 -11.57
CA ILE A 83 14.64 -1.60 -12.80
C ILE A 83 14.77 -2.92 -13.54
N GLU A 84 15.91 -3.58 -13.40
CA GLU A 84 16.14 -4.88 -14.05
C GLU A 84 15.24 -5.97 -13.47
N ASP A 85 14.78 -5.80 -12.23
CA ASP A 85 13.95 -6.78 -11.56
C ASP A 85 12.46 -6.54 -11.78
N LEU A 86 12.09 -5.37 -12.29
CA LEU A 86 10.70 -4.95 -12.33
C LEU A 86 9.80 -5.92 -13.08
N ASN A 87 10.24 -6.42 -14.22
CA ASN A 87 9.44 -7.31 -15.04
C ASN A 87 9.13 -8.63 -14.30
N ASN A 88 10.13 -9.22 -13.66
CA ASN A 88 9.93 -10.44 -12.91
C ASN A 88 9.09 -10.20 -11.66
N TYR A 89 9.32 -9.06 -11.01
CA TYR A 89 8.51 -8.67 -9.86
C TYR A 89 7.03 -8.60 -10.22
N GLU A 90 6.69 -7.95 -11.32
CA GLU A 90 5.29 -7.81 -11.73
C GLU A 90 4.64 -9.16 -12.02
N LYS A 91 5.40 -10.11 -12.53
CA LYS A 91 4.88 -11.43 -12.82
C LYS A 91 4.75 -12.32 -11.61
N GLU A 92 5.62 -12.15 -10.63
CA GLU A 92 5.76 -13.10 -9.53
C GLU A 92 5.30 -12.59 -8.17
N LYS A 93 5.07 -11.29 -8.04
CA LYS A 93 4.68 -10.74 -6.74
C LYS A 93 3.35 -11.35 -6.28
N CYS A 94 3.18 -11.41 -4.96
CA CYS A 94 1.94 -11.96 -4.41
C CYS A 94 1.54 -11.22 -3.15
N CYS A 95 0.40 -11.61 -2.65
CA CYS A 95 0.07 -11.36 -1.25
C CYS A 95 -0.14 -9.89 -0.94
N MET A 96 -0.89 -9.21 -1.82
CA MET A 96 -1.19 -7.80 -1.62
C MET A 96 -1.86 -7.57 -0.29
N GLN A 97 -1.41 -6.55 0.41
CA GLN A 97 -2.03 -6.12 1.65
C GLN A 97 -2.07 -4.61 1.67
N TYR A 98 -3.19 -4.03 2.11
CA TYR A 98 -3.28 -2.59 2.23
C TYR A 98 -2.45 -2.10 3.39
N VAL A 99 -1.68 -1.05 3.16
CA VAL A 99 -0.98 -0.34 4.21
C VAL A 99 -1.85 0.81 4.67
N TRP A 100 -2.48 1.50 3.71
CA TRP A 100 -3.34 2.65 4.00
C TRP A 100 -4.32 2.82 2.83
N LYS A 101 -5.56 3.11 3.16
CA LYS A 101 -6.59 3.42 2.16
C LYS A 101 -7.15 4.79 2.45
N ALA A 102 -7.23 5.61 1.40
CA ALA A 102 -7.90 6.89 1.53
C ALA A 102 -9.41 6.67 1.71
N PRO A 103 -10.14 7.68 2.19
CA PRO A 103 -11.55 7.50 2.56
C PRO A 103 -12.46 6.95 1.47
N LYS A 104 -12.15 7.22 0.20
CA LYS A 104 -13.00 6.77 -0.90
C LYS A 104 -12.33 5.75 -1.81
N HIS A 105 -11.23 5.20 -1.37
CA HIS A 105 -10.54 4.18 -2.19
C HIS A 105 -11.43 2.96 -2.38
#